data_678bc53abbed859317614460d6950138
#
_entry.id   678bc53abbed859317614460d6950138
#
_cell.length_a   1.000
_cell.length_b   1.000
_cell.length_c   1.000
_cell.angle_alpha   90.00
_cell.angle_beta   90.00
_cell.angle_gamma   90.00
#
_symmetry.space_group_name_H-M   'P 1'
#
loop_
_entity.id
_entity.type
_entity.pdbx_description
1 polymer ?
#
loop_
_entity_poly.entity_id
_entity_poly.type
_entity_poly.pdbx_seq_one_letter_code
_entity_poly.pdbx_strand_id
1 'polypeptide(L)'
;SSAASDVYKRQAAETMINIEETLAALDAAASVSSLPVMCTMTVEADGSIFSGGNAVEAAIALEGAGAVAVGINCSVGPDQLVSVVRNIKENVSIPVIAKPNAGMPTIDDQGNAIYSMDAKSFAEHMKVLIENGASVVGGCCGTTPEFIREISRSLGR
;
A
#
# COMPACT_ATOMS: atom_id res chain seq x y z
N SER A 1 19.93 -14.47 19.61
CA SER A 1 18.70 -14.20 18.85
C SER A 1 17.92 -12.96 19.32
N SER A 2 18.60 -11.98 19.91
CA SER A 2 17.98 -10.70 20.26
C SER A 2 17.72 -9.78 19.06
N ALA A 3 18.29 -10.06 17.91
CA ALA A 3 18.07 -9.27 16.69
C ALA A 3 16.66 -9.43 16.11
N ALA A 4 15.95 -10.51 16.40
CA ALA A 4 14.59 -10.74 15.92
C ALA A 4 13.54 -9.90 16.69
N SER A 5 13.77 -9.57 17.94
CA SER A 5 12.82 -8.80 18.75
C SER A 5 12.79 -7.30 18.41
N ASP A 6 13.83 -6.78 17.77
CA ASP A 6 13.89 -5.38 17.34
C ASP A 6 13.14 -5.10 16.03
N VAL A 7 12.75 -6.14 15.29
CA VAL A 7 12.12 -6.03 13.97
C VAL A 7 10.61 -5.84 14.08
N TYR A 8 9.96 -6.37 15.12
CA TYR A 8 8.50 -6.35 15.27
C TYR A 8 8.02 -5.16 16.08
N LYS A 9 8.13 -3.97 15.51
CA LYS A 9 7.70 -2.73 16.19
C LYS A 9 6.36 -2.20 15.70
N ARG A 10 5.69 -2.90 14.78
CA ARG A 10 4.37 -2.54 14.24
C ARG A 10 3.65 -3.75 13.64
N GLN A 11 2.36 -3.62 13.52
CA GLN A 11 1.50 -4.60 12.85
C GLN A 11 0.98 -4.00 11.54
N ALA A 12 0.61 -4.86 10.59
CA ALA A 12 0.02 -4.44 9.32
C ALA A 12 -1.18 -5.33 9.00
N ALA A 13 -2.35 -4.69 8.77
CA ALA A 13 -3.48 -5.29 8.08
C ALA A 13 -3.40 -4.84 6.63
N GLU A 14 -3.05 -5.74 5.71
CA GLU A 14 -2.81 -5.39 4.32
C GLU A 14 -3.61 -6.23 3.33
N THR A 15 -3.79 -5.70 2.12
CA THR A 15 -4.56 -6.31 1.04
C THR A 15 -6.05 -6.50 1.43
N MET A 16 -6.56 -5.56 2.21
CA MET A 16 -7.94 -5.59 2.69
C MET A 16 -8.89 -5.11 1.59
N ILE A 17 -10.02 -5.77 1.47
CA ILE A 17 -11.02 -5.52 0.42
C ILE A 17 -12.38 -5.06 1.00
N ASN A 18 -12.45 -4.90 2.32
CA ASN A 18 -13.66 -4.48 3.02
C ASN A 18 -13.28 -3.56 4.19
N ILE A 19 -13.95 -2.40 4.30
CA ILE A 19 -13.64 -1.39 5.33
C ILE A 19 -13.96 -1.92 6.73
N GLU A 20 -15.12 -2.56 6.92
CA GLU A 20 -15.57 -3.05 8.23
C GLU A 20 -14.68 -4.19 8.74
N GLU A 21 -14.26 -5.11 7.86
CA GLU A 21 -13.30 -6.16 8.22
C GLU A 21 -11.93 -5.54 8.61
N THR A 22 -11.51 -4.49 7.93
CA THR A 22 -10.25 -3.81 8.26
C THR A 22 -10.34 -3.10 9.61
N LEU A 23 -11.47 -2.46 9.91
CA LEU A 23 -11.74 -1.86 11.22
C LEU A 23 -11.76 -2.92 12.33
N ALA A 24 -12.40 -4.07 12.09
CA ALA A 24 -12.40 -5.18 13.04
C ALA A 24 -10.99 -5.75 13.29
N ALA A 25 -10.16 -5.86 12.25
CA ALA A 25 -8.77 -6.28 12.37
C ALA A 25 -7.93 -5.28 13.19
N LEU A 26 -8.14 -3.98 12.97
CA LEU A 26 -7.49 -2.91 13.71
C LEU A 26 -7.88 -2.94 15.20
N ASP A 27 -9.17 -3.06 15.50
CA ASP A 27 -9.69 -3.15 16.88
C ASP A 27 -9.16 -4.41 17.59
N ALA A 28 -9.19 -5.56 16.93
CA ALA A 28 -8.64 -6.80 17.46
C ALA A 28 -7.14 -6.69 17.78
N ALA A 29 -6.36 -6.08 16.91
CA ALA A 29 -4.94 -5.85 17.14
C ALA A 29 -4.69 -4.92 18.33
N ALA A 30 -5.45 -3.82 18.43
CA ALA A 30 -5.36 -2.86 19.52
C ALA A 30 -5.80 -3.47 20.88
N SER A 31 -6.72 -4.44 20.87
CA SER A 31 -7.19 -5.10 22.10
C SER A 31 -6.14 -6.00 22.77
N VAL A 32 -5.17 -6.50 22.01
CA VAL A 32 -4.18 -7.48 22.50
C VAL A 32 -2.75 -6.95 22.47
N SER A 33 -2.49 -5.76 21.92
CA SER A 33 -1.16 -5.23 21.72
C SER A 33 -1.16 -3.70 21.73
N SER A 34 -0.08 -3.10 22.24
CA SER A 34 0.19 -1.67 22.13
C SER A 34 1.02 -1.31 20.88
N LEU A 35 1.31 -2.28 20.00
CA LEU A 35 2.05 -2.00 18.78
C LEU A 35 1.22 -1.18 17.80
N PRO A 36 1.82 -0.18 17.15
CA PRO A 36 1.13 0.60 16.13
C PRO A 36 0.69 -0.27 14.95
N VAL A 37 -0.52 -0.02 14.46
CA VAL A 37 -1.11 -0.77 13.34
C VAL A 37 -1.18 0.11 12.11
N MET A 38 -0.70 -0.41 10.98
CA MET A 38 -0.85 0.18 9.64
C MET A 38 -1.92 -0.61 8.88
N CYS A 39 -2.72 0.08 8.07
CA CYS A 39 -3.77 -0.55 7.28
C CYS A 39 -3.65 -0.17 5.80
N THR A 40 -3.76 -1.15 4.91
CA THR A 40 -3.82 -0.90 3.47
C THR A 40 -4.94 -1.66 2.79
N MET A 41 -5.65 -0.96 1.91
CA MET A 41 -6.75 -1.49 1.12
C MET A 41 -6.27 -1.88 -0.28
N THR A 42 -6.92 -2.87 -0.87
CA THR A 42 -6.85 -3.12 -2.30
C THR A 42 -7.99 -2.39 -2.99
N VAL A 43 -7.68 -1.62 -4.02
CA VAL A 43 -8.63 -0.75 -4.71
C VAL A 43 -8.51 -0.87 -6.22
N GLU A 44 -9.52 -0.46 -6.96
CA GLU A 44 -9.44 -0.28 -8.40
C GLU A 44 -8.68 1.02 -8.75
N ALA A 45 -8.40 1.26 -10.03
CA ALA A 45 -7.67 2.44 -10.50
C ALA A 45 -8.39 3.78 -10.18
N ASP A 46 -9.70 3.75 -10.04
CA ASP A 46 -10.53 4.90 -9.64
C ASP A 46 -10.61 5.09 -8.11
N GLY A 47 -10.00 4.18 -7.34
CA GLY A 47 -10.01 4.18 -5.88
C GLY A 47 -11.21 3.47 -5.25
N SER A 48 -12.10 2.85 -6.03
CA SER A 48 -13.22 2.06 -5.49
C SER A 48 -12.75 0.77 -4.83
N ILE A 49 -13.46 0.34 -3.79
CA ILE A 49 -13.22 -0.92 -3.06
C ILE A 49 -14.23 -1.96 -3.51
N PHE A 50 -13.79 -3.19 -3.72
CA PHE A 50 -14.62 -4.28 -4.26
C PHE A 50 -15.91 -4.51 -3.47
N SER A 51 -15.88 -4.40 -2.15
CA SER A 51 -17.06 -4.60 -1.28
C SER A 51 -17.92 -3.35 -1.09
N GLY A 52 -17.58 -2.25 -1.74
CA GLY A 52 -18.23 -0.94 -1.63
C GLY A 52 -17.40 0.09 -0.87
N GLY A 53 -17.70 1.36 -1.11
CA GLY A 53 -16.90 2.49 -0.62
C GLY A 53 -15.67 2.76 -1.48
N ASN A 54 -14.80 3.61 -0.98
CA ASN A 54 -13.57 4.01 -1.69
C ASN A 54 -12.38 4.19 -0.74
N ALA A 55 -11.19 4.36 -1.33
CA ALA A 55 -9.93 4.49 -0.61
C ALA A 55 -9.90 5.66 0.39
N VAL A 56 -10.57 6.77 0.09
CA VAL A 56 -10.61 7.95 0.97
C VAL A 56 -11.50 7.68 2.18
N GLU A 57 -12.69 7.11 1.96
CA GLU A 57 -13.60 6.73 3.05
C GLU A 57 -12.92 5.74 4.01
N ALA A 58 -12.24 4.71 3.45
CA ALA A 58 -11.47 3.76 4.24
C ALA A 58 -10.36 4.45 5.03
N ALA A 59 -9.58 5.32 4.41
CA ALA A 59 -8.47 6.01 5.06
C ALA A 59 -8.93 6.89 6.23
N ILE A 60 -10.01 7.65 6.05
CA ILE A 60 -10.61 8.48 7.10
C ILE A 60 -11.12 7.61 8.27
N ALA A 61 -11.85 6.53 7.97
CA ALA A 61 -12.38 5.63 8.98
C ALA A 61 -11.27 4.95 9.80
N LEU A 62 -10.22 4.49 9.12
CA LEU A 62 -9.08 3.80 9.74
C LEU A 62 -8.21 4.76 10.57
N GLU A 63 -7.99 6.01 10.10
CA GLU A 63 -7.33 7.04 10.90
C GLU A 63 -8.14 7.34 12.16
N GLY A 64 -9.46 7.53 12.04
CA GLY A 64 -10.36 7.75 13.17
C GLY A 64 -10.39 6.60 14.17
N ALA A 65 -10.15 5.37 13.73
CA ALA A 65 -10.04 4.18 14.56
C ALA A 65 -8.64 3.95 15.16
N GLY A 66 -7.66 4.82 14.87
CA GLY A 66 -6.33 4.78 15.48
C GLY A 66 -5.24 4.08 14.67
N ALA A 67 -5.45 3.84 13.38
CA ALA A 67 -4.35 3.43 12.50
C ALA A 67 -3.25 4.50 12.47
N VAL A 68 -1.98 4.09 12.49
CA VAL A 68 -0.83 5.02 12.47
C VAL A 68 -0.34 5.34 11.06
N ALA A 69 -0.76 4.59 10.08
CA ALA A 69 -0.57 4.84 8.65
C ALA A 69 -1.65 4.09 7.87
N VAL A 70 -2.12 4.69 6.79
CA VAL A 70 -3.15 4.12 5.91
C VAL A 70 -2.73 4.23 4.45
N GLY A 71 -3.34 3.45 3.59
CA GLY A 71 -3.07 3.56 2.16
C GLY A 71 -3.55 2.36 1.37
N ILE A 72 -2.80 2.07 0.31
CA ILE A 72 -3.16 1.07 -0.68
C ILE A 72 -2.01 0.10 -0.94
N ASN A 73 -2.35 -1.14 -1.25
CA ASN A 73 -1.38 -2.10 -1.76
C ASN A 73 -2.04 -3.07 -2.75
N CYS A 74 -1.24 -3.78 -3.52
CA CYS A 74 -1.72 -4.61 -4.61
C CYS A 74 -2.40 -3.76 -5.68
N SER A 75 -3.60 -4.14 -6.11
CA SER A 75 -4.40 -3.36 -7.08
C SER A 75 -3.82 -3.37 -8.49
N VAL A 76 -3.51 -2.20 -8.97
CA VAL A 76 -2.96 -1.93 -10.30
C VAL A 76 -1.50 -1.45 -10.20
N GLY A 77 -0.92 -0.99 -11.31
CA GLY A 77 0.40 -0.37 -11.33
C GLY A 77 0.43 1.03 -10.73
N PRO A 78 1.62 1.54 -10.37
CA PRO A 78 1.76 2.85 -9.74
C PRO A 78 1.34 4.02 -10.65
N ASP A 79 1.40 3.83 -11.97
CA ASP A 79 0.98 4.79 -12.99
C ASP A 79 -0.51 5.16 -12.89
N GLN A 80 -1.35 4.25 -12.38
CA GLN A 80 -2.79 4.43 -12.28
C GLN A 80 -3.27 4.94 -10.91
N LEU A 81 -2.38 5.03 -9.91
CA LEU A 81 -2.75 5.31 -8.52
C LEU A 81 -2.45 6.73 -8.05
N VAL A 82 -1.98 7.61 -8.93
CA VAL A 82 -1.57 8.98 -8.55
C VAL A 82 -2.72 9.78 -7.93
N SER A 83 -3.89 9.75 -8.56
CA SER A 83 -5.08 10.44 -8.04
C SER A 83 -5.57 9.85 -6.72
N VAL A 84 -5.52 8.52 -6.58
CA VAL A 84 -5.94 7.82 -5.36
C VAL A 84 -5.04 8.23 -4.17
N VAL A 85 -3.72 8.19 -4.36
CA VAL A 85 -2.75 8.58 -3.32
C VAL A 85 -2.93 10.04 -2.92
N ARG A 86 -3.08 10.94 -3.90
CA ARG A 86 -3.32 12.37 -3.64
C ARG A 86 -4.61 12.58 -2.84
N ASN A 87 -5.71 11.98 -3.26
CA ASN A 87 -7.00 12.10 -2.61
C ASN A 87 -6.96 11.57 -1.17
N ILE A 88 -6.30 10.44 -0.92
CA ILE A 88 -6.08 9.97 0.45
C ILE A 88 -5.29 11.03 1.24
N LYS A 89 -4.16 11.51 0.70
CA LYS A 89 -3.29 12.47 1.40
C LYS A 89 -3.97 13.78 1.75
N GLU A 90 -4.88 14.25 0.93
CA GLU A 90 -5.65 15.47 1.17
C GLU A 90 -6.67 15.31 2.32
N ASN A 91 -7.02 14.09 2.68
CA ASN A 91 -8.10 13.80 3.64
C ASN A 91 -7.62 13.14 4.95
N VAL A 92 -6.32 12.81 5.08
CA VAL A 92 -5.75 12.24 6.31
C VAL A 92 -4.50 13.01 6.75
N SER A 93 -4.23 13.00 8.06
CA SER A 93 -3.05 13.64 8.65
C SER A 93 -1.87 12.65 8.81
N ILE A 94 -2.14 11.37 8.88
CA ILE A 94 -1.15 10.30 9.07
C ILE A 94 -0.42 9.94 7.76
N PRO A 95 0.71 9.22 7.84
CA PRO A 95 1.44 8.77 6.66
C PRO A 95 0.61 7.93 5.70
N VAL A 96 0.77 8.18 4.40
CA VAL A 96 0.11 7.43 3.33
C VAL A 96 1.04 6.37 2.78
N ILE A 97 0.54 5.14 2.68
CA ILE A 97 1.25 3.96 2.19
C ILE A 97 0.86 3.69 0.73
N ALA A 98 1.87 3.46 -0.12
CA ALA A 98 1.65 3.00 -1.49
C ALA A 98 2.58 1.81 -1.82
N LYS A 99 1.99 0.63 -2.01
CA LYS A 99 2.71 -0.60 -2.40
C LYS A 99 2.00 -1.27 -3.58
N PRO A 100 2.04 -0.68 -4.79
CA PRO A 100 1.35 -1.19 -5.97
C PRO A 100 1.99 -2.46 -6.53
N ASN A 101 1.30 -3.10 -7.49
CA ASN A 101 1.86 -4.15 -8.33
C ASN A 101 2.87 -3.59 -9.34
N ALA A 102 3.69 -4.46 -9.90
CA ALA A 102 4.60 -4.11 -11.01
C ALA A 102 3.87 -3.91 -12.35
N GLY A 103 2.79 -3.14 -12.35
CA GLY A 103 1.86 -2.98 -13.45
C GLY A 103 0.70 -3.98 -13.40
N MET A 104 -0.09 -4.02 -14.48
CA MET A 104 -1.19 -4.97 -14.63
C MET A 104 -0.65 -6.36 -15.01
N PRO A 105 -1.12 -7.43 -14.35
CA PRO A 105 -0.76 -8.78 -14.73
C PRO A 105 -1.41 -9.19 -16.06
N THR A 106 -0.65 -9.87 -16.90
CA THR A 106 -1.15 -10.67 -18.02
C THR A 106 -0.85 -12.13 -17.78
N ILE A 107 -1.60 -13.03 -18.36
CA ILE A 107 -1.37 -14.47 -18.25
C ILE A 107 -0.65 -14.96 -19.49
N ASP A 108 0.47 -15.66 -19.30
CA ASP A 108 1.21 -16.29 -20.39
C ASP A 108 0.54 -17.60 -20.85
N ASP A 109 1.07 -18.19 -21.93
CA ASP A 109 0.57 -19.45 -22.51
C ASP A 109 0.71 -20.66 -21.53
N GLN A 110 1.48 -20.50 -20.45
CA GLN A 110 1.68 -21.51 -19.42
C GLN A 110 0.82 -21.27 -18.17
N GLY A 111 0.02 -20.19 -18.15
CA GLY A 111 -0.84 -19.84 -17.03
C GLY A 111 -0.15 -19.04 -15.93
N ASN A 112 1.07 -18.52 -16.16
CA ASN A 112 1.78 -17.70 -15.18
C ASN A 112 1.41 -16.23 -15.34
N ALA A 113 1.34 -15.50 -14.22
CA ALA A 113 1.17 -14.06 -14.24
C ALA A 113 2.49 -13.36 -14.62
N ILE A 114 2.46 -12.57 -15.68
CA ILE A 114 3.55 -11.69 -16.12
C ILE A 114 3.13 -10.24 -15.85
N TYR A 115 4.05 -9.47 -15.28
CA TYR A 115 3.83 -8.06 -14.98
C TYR A 115 4.56 -7.17 -15.98
N SER A 116 3.93 -6.06 -16.37
CA SER A 116 4.33 -5.23 -17.52
C SER A 116 5.47 -4.26 -17.23
N MET A 117 5.76 -3.95 -15.96
CA MET A 117 6.78 -2.96 -15.59
C MET A 117 8.10 -3.62 -15.21
N ASP A 118 9.21 -3.05 -15.68
CA ASP A 118 10.54 -3.30 -15.15
C ASP A 118 10.82 -2.44 -13.90
N ALA A 119 11.89 -2.75 -13.19
CA ALA A 119 12.24 -2.10 -11.92
C ALA A 119 12.50 -0.60 -12.07
N LYS A 120 13.07 -0.17 -13.21
CA LYS A 120 13.41 1.24 -13.46
C LYS A 120 12.15 2.06 -13.73
N SER A 121 11.29 1.60 -14.63
CA SER A 121 10.00 2.24 -14.93
C SER A 121 9.12 2.29 -13.68
N PHE A 122 9.09 1.21 -12.91
CA PHE A 122 8.37 1.19 -11.63
C PHE A 122 8.87 2.26 -10.66
N ALA A 123 10.18 2.39 -10.48
CA ALA A 123 10.78 3.40 -9.60
C ALA A 123 10.47 4.84 -10.04
N GLU A 124 10.42 5.10 -11.35
CA GLU A 124 10.03 6.40 -11.90
C GLU A 124 8.58 6.75 -11.53
N HIS A 125 7.64 5.82 -11.69
CA HIS A 125 6.24 6.01 -11.27
C HIS A 125 6.08 6.11 -9.76
N MET A 126 6.85 5.34 -8.98
CA MET A 126 6.84 5.43 -7.52
C MET A 126 7.29 6.81 -7.02
N LYS A 127 8.21 7.46 -7.72
CA LYS A 127 8.61 8.84 -7.43
C LYS A 127 7.44 9.81 -7.59
N VAL A 128 6.63 9.64 -8.63
CA VAL A 128 5.41 10.44 -8.82
C VAL A 128 4.42 10.22 -7.68
N LEU A 129 4.25 8.99 -7.18
CA LEU A 129 3.40 8.73 -6.02
C LEU A 129 3.92 9.44 -4.75
N ILE A 130 5.24 9.47 -4.54
CA ILE A 130 5.85 10.17 -3.41
C ILE A 130 5.61 11.68 -3.52
N GLU A 131 5.78 12.27 -4.69
CA GLU A 131 5.50 13.68 -4.97
C GLU A 131 4.03 14.04 -4.73
N ASN A 132 3.13 13.07 -4.84
CA ASN A 132 1.70 13.21 -4.58
C ASN A 132 1.26 12.76 -3.17
N GLY A 133 2.22 12.53 -2.25
CA GLY A 133 1.93 12.38 -0.83
C GLY A 133 2.17 11.01 -0.22
N ALA A 134 2.61 10.00 -1.00
CA ALA A 134 3.02 8.73 -0.42
C ALA A 134 4.27 8.91 0.46
N SER A 135 4.19 8.48 1.71
CA SER A 135 5.28 8.60 2.69
C SER A 135 5.96 7.25 2.98
N VAL A 136 5.23 6.16 2.81
CA VAL A 136 5.73 4.79 2.95
C VAL A 136 5.51 4.08 1.62
N VAL A 137 6.59 3.64 1.00
CA VAL A 137 6.54 3.07 -0.35
C VAL A 137 7.19 1.69 -0.41
N GLY A 138 6.70 0.88 -1.31
CA GLY A 138 7.20 -0.46 -1.57
C GLY A 138 6.55 -1.05 -2.81
N GLY A 139 6.45 -2.36 -2.87
CA GLY A 139 5.80 -3.05 -3.96
C GLY A 139 4.96 -4.23 -3.46
N CYS A 140 4.14 -4.79 -4.33
CA CYS A 140 3.32 -5.97 -4.11
C CYS A 140 3.58 -7.00 -5.23
N CYS A 141 2.56 -7.51 -5.87
CA CYS A 141 2.69 -8.56 -6.86
C CYS A 141 3.58 -8.14 -8.04
N GLY A 142 4.44 -9.06 -8.48
CA GLY A 142 5.38 -8.84 -9.57
C GLY A 142 6.65 -8.05 -9.19
N THR A 143 6.73 -7.49 -7.99
CA THR A 143 7.94 -6.78 -7.53
C THR A 143 8.94 -7.74 -6.89
N THR A 144 10.23 -7.43 -7.07
CA THR A 144 11.37 -8.18 -6.53
C THR A 144 12.27 -7.24 -5.72
N PRO A 145 13.30 -7.74 -5.01
CA PRO A 145 14.28 -6.89 -4.34
C PRO A 145 14.95 -5.85 -5.25
N GLU A 146 15.03 -6.12 -6.56
CA GLU A 146 15.56 -5.18 -7.54
C GLU A 146 14.67 -3.92 -7.64
N PHE A 147 13.36 -4.07 -7.65
CA PHE A 147 12.42 -2.95 -7.67
C PHE A 147 12.61 -2.04 -6.46
N ILE A 148 12.76 -2.62 -5.26
CA ILE A 148 13.01 -1.84 -4.03
C ILE A 148 14.36 -1.13 -4.09
N ARG A 149 15.37 -1.77 -4.66
CA ARG A 149 16.70 -1.17 -4.86
C ARG A 149 16.64 0.03 -5.81
N GLU A 150 15.90 -0.08 -6.90
CA GLU A 150 15.73 1.03 -7.85
C GLU A 150 14.94 2.20 -7.25
N ILE A 151 13.89 1.93 -6.46
CA ILE A 151 13.21 2.99 -5.68
C ILE A 151 14.22 3.70 -4.76
N SER A 152 14.98 2.95 -3.98
CA SER A 152 15.97 3.50 -3.03
C SER A 152 17.01 4.37 -3.75
N ARG A 153 17.55 3.89 -4.86
CA ARG A 153 18.51 4.66 -5.71
C ARG A 153 17.88 5.93 -6.26
N SER A 154 16.64 5.88 -6.73
CA SER A 154 15.95 7.05 -7.29
C SER A 154 15.70 8.15 -6.26
N LEU A 155 15.71 7.79 -4.97
CA LEU A 155 15.56 8.69 -3.83
C LEU A 155 16.90 9.12 -3.21
N GLY A 156 18.01 8.73 -3.81
CA GLY A 156 19.37 9.09 -3.31
C GLY A 156 19.77 8.36 -2.02
N ARG A 157 19.24 7.16 -1.82
CA ARG A 157 19.50 6.33 -0.64
C ARG A 157 20.21 5.03 -1.00
#